data_9ef9928fa2e7456c9d463c70c8c46cbe
#
_entry.id   9ef9928fa2e7456c9d463c70c8c46cbe
#
_cell.length_a   1.000
_cell.length_b   1.000
_cell.length_c   1.000
_cell.angle_alpha   90.00
_cell.angle_beta   90.00
_cell.angle_gamma   90.00
#
_symmetry.space_group_name_H-M   'P 1'
#
loop_
_entity.id
_entity.type
_entity.pdbx_description
1 polymer ?
#
loop_
_entity_poly.entity_id
_entity_poly.type
_entity_poly.pdbx_seq_one_letter_code
_entity_poly.pdbx_strand_id
1 'polypeptide(L)'
;IARIPGVSRVTFANWFGGIYIDQSQFFARMAVEAETYFDGYPEFIIEKDQLEAFKKERNSCVIGQKIADQYKLKIGDVMPIEGDIYPGKYEFVVRAIYKPRDEKTDATQMLFHWQYLDERLKQDQPTRAGNVGWYVITISDPSKAPQISQTIDEMFKNSRAETKSETEAAFQQSFVSMSGAILTAMNFIAFVIIGVILLVLGNTMVMTARERIREYAVLKTLGFTKGHLVGLIAGESLTISIAGGIL
;
A
#
# COMPACT_ATOMS: atom_id res chain seq x y z
N ILE A 1 0.99 3.65 -29.33
CA ILE A 1 2.17 3.17 -28.62
C ILE A 1 2.74 1.92 -29.30
N ALA A 2 1.96 0.87 -29.55
CA ALA A 2 2.42 -0.41 -30.13
C ALA A 2 3.14 -0.30 -31.51
N ARG A 3 3.01 0.84 -32.20
CA ARG A 3 3.67 1.08 -33.50
C ARG A 3 5.03 1.78 -33.37
N ILE A 4 5.47 2.09 -32.16
CA ILE A 4 6.75 2.76 -31.94
C ILE A 4 7.89 1.74 -32.13
N PRO A 5 8.92 2.05 -32.95
CA PRO A 5 10.06 1.15 -33.14
C PRO A 5 10.75 0.84 -31.80
N GLY A 6 10.97 -0.45 -31.53
CA GLY A 6 11.56 -0.92 -30.27
C GLY A 6 10.55 -1.31 -29.20
N VAL A 7 9.27 -1.01 -29.38
CA VAL A 7 8.19 -1.54 -28.53
C VAL A 7 7.83 -2.94 -29.01
N SER A 8 7.96 -3.93 -28.13
CA SER A 8 7.63 -5.33 -28.43
C SER A 8 6.23 -5.73 -27.97
N ARG A 9 5.74 -5.13 -26.89
CA ARG A 9 4.41 -5.41 -26.33
C ARG A 9 3.87 -4.19 -25.60
N VAL A 10 2.56 -4.06 -25.60
CA VAL A 10 1.83 -3.09 -24.79
C VAL A 10 0.69 -3.82 -24.11
N THR A 11 0.61 -3.71 -22.82
CA THR A 11 -0.54 -4.12 -22.01
C THR A 11 -0.94 -3.00 -21.08
N PHE A 12 -2.03 -3.15 -20.37
CA PHE A 12 -2.50 -2.11 -19.46
C PHE A 12 -3.19 -2.68 -18.23
N ALA A 13 -3.27 -1.86 -17.21
CA ALA A 13 -3.98 -2.18 -16.01
C ALA A 13 -4.69 -0.95 -15.43
N ASN A 14 -5.64 -1.23 -14.55
CA ASN A 14 -6.38 -0.23 -13.82
C ASN A 14 -6.45 -0.64 -12.35
N TRP A 15 -6.15 0.28 -11.46
CA TRP A 15 -6.36 0.04 -10.04
C TRP A 15 -7.85 -0.01 -9.73
N PHE A 16 -8.29 -1.05 -9.06
CA PHE A 16 -9.70 -1.24 -8.78
C PHE A 16 -10.05 -0.85 -7.32
N GLY A 17 -9.20 -1.18 -6.37
CA GLY A 17 -9.49 -1.04 -4.95
C GLY A 17 -10.51 -2.06 -4.47
N GLY A 18 -11.48 -1.60 -3.69
CA GLY A 18 -12.59 -2.42 -3.16
C GLY A 18 -12.26 -3.15 -1.86
N ILE A 19 -13.27 -3.81 -1.31
CA ILE A 19 -13.21 -4.49 -0.02
C ILE A 19 -13.65 -5.94 -0.23
N TYR A 20 -12.87 -6.87 0.32
CA TYR A 20 -13.22 -8.27 0.42
C TYR A 20 -13.33 -8.65 1.89
N ILE A 21 -14.53 -9.02 2.34
CA ILE A 21 -14.87 -9.38 3.71
C ILE A 21 -14.66 -8.23 4.71
N ASP A 22 -13.43 -7.70 4.86
CA ASP A 22 -13.07 -6.71 5.86
C ASP A 22 -12.08 -5.67 5.28
N GLN A 23 -12.25 -4.39 5.68
CA GLN A 23 -11.39 -3.28 5.28
C GLN A 23 -9.97 -3.39 5.83
N SER A 24 -9.77 -4.05 6.97
CA SER A 24 -8.46 -4.22 7.60
C SER A 24 -7.53 -5.13 6.80
N GLN A 25 -8.10 -5.97 5.91
CA GLN A 25 -7.34 -6.94 5.12
C GLN A 25 -7.20 -6.47 3.68
N PHE A 26 -6.18 -5.66 3.48
CA PHE A 26 -5.88 -5.10 2.18
C PHE A 26 -5.03 -6.04 1.33
N PHE A 27 -5.39 -6.21 0.07
CA PHE A 27 -4.55 -6.72 -1.00
C PHE A 27 -4.85 -5.98 -2.31
N ALA A 28 -3.85 -5.91 -3.20
CA ALA A 28 -3.99 -5.21 -4.48
C ALA A 28 -5.00 -5.91 -5.39
N ARG A 29 -5.94 -5.14 -5.96
CA ARG A 29 -6.93 -5.60 -6.93
C ARG A 29 -6.81 -4.73 -8.18
N MET A 30 -6.54 -5.38 -9.31
CA MET A 30 -6.30 -4.68 -10.57
C MET A 30 -7.12 -5.31 -11.69
N ALA A 31 -7.74 -4.44 -12.47
CA ALA A 31 -8.34 -4.81 -13.74
C ALA A 31 -7.27 -4.77 -14.85
N VAL A 32 -7.03 -5.87 -15.51
CA VAL A 32 -5.92 -6.04 -16.46
C VAL A 32 -6.41 -6.44 -17.87
N GLU A 33 -5.59 -6.17 -18.86
CA GLU A 33 -5.79 -6.72 -20.20
C GLU A 33 -5.48 -8.22 -20.20
N ALA A 34 -6.52 -9.05 -20.22
CA ALA A 34 -6.42 -10.48 -19.92
C ALA A 34 -5.56 -11.26 -20.93
N GLU A 35 -5.55 -10.86 -22.21
CA GLU A 35 -4.84 -11.59 -23.25
C GLU A 35 -3.32 -11.42 -23.20
N THR A 36 -2.86 -10.23 -22.81
CA THR A 36 -1.44 -9.84 -22.95
C THR A 36 -0.73 -9.59 -21.64
N TYR A 37 -1.46 -9.41 -20.55
CA TYR A 37 -0.87 -8.99 -19.27
C TYR A 37 0.16 -10.00 -18.73
N PHE A 38 -0.22 -11.26 -18.64
CA PHE A 38 0.65 -12.30 -18.07
C PHE A 38 1.86 -12.64 -18.93
N ASP A 39 1.81 -12.33 -20.23
CA ASP A 39 2.99 -12.45 -21.09
C ASP A 39 4.08 -11.42 -20.75
N GLY A 40 3.71 -10.29 -20.13
CA GLY A 40 4.62 -9.27 -19.65
C GLY A 40 5.25 -9.57 -18.29
N TYR A 41 4.67 -10.51 -17.55
CA TYR A 41 5.05 -10.85 -16.18
C TYR A 41 5.33 -12.35 -15.99
N PRO A 42 6.44 -12.87 -16.57
CA PRO A 42 6.79 -14.28 -16.50
C PRO A 42 7.11 -14.81 -15.10
N GLU A 43 7.18 -13.94 -14.12
CA GLU A 43 7.30 -14.27 -12.69
C GLU A 43 6.00 -14.79 -12.08
N PHE A 44 4.85 -14.58 -12.70
CA PHE A 44 3.58 -15.16 -12.29
C PHE A 44 3.42 -16.54 -12.93
N ILE A 45 3.77 -17.58 -12.20
CA ILE A 45 3.66 -18.96 -12.69
C ILE A 45 2.21 -19.41 -12.57
N ILE A 46 1.54 -19.59 -13.70
CA ILE A 46 0.15 -20.02 -13.81
C ILE A 46 0.08 -21.28 -14.67
N GLU A 47 -0.72 -22.28 -14.25
CA GLU A 47 -1.01 -23.45 -15.06
C GLU A 47 -1.75 -23.04 -16.33
N LYS A 48 -1.39 -23.65 -17.49
CA LYS A 48 -1.91 -23.24 -18.79
C LYS A 48 -3.43 -23.35 -18.92
N ASP A 49 -4.00 -24.42 -18.40
CA ASP A 49 -5.44 -24.66 -18.38
C ASP A 49 -6.20 -23.61 -17.54
N GLN A 50 -5.62 -23.20 -16.42
CA GLN A 50 -6.15 -22.15 -15.55
C GLN A 50 -6.12 -20.79 -16.25
N LEU A 51 -5.00 -20.46 -16.91
CA LEU A 51 -4.87 -19.21 -17.67
C LEU A 51 -5.86 -19.15 -18.84
N GLU A 52 -6.04 -20.23 -19.57
CA GLU A 52 -7.04 -20.34 -20.63
C GLU A 52 -8.47 -20.21 -20.11
N ALA A 53 -8.77 -20.81 -18.95
CA ALA A 53 -10.07 -20.66 -18.29
C ALA A 53 -10.32 -19.21 -17.88
N PHE A 54 -9.30 -18.56 -17.33
CA PHE A 54 -9.36 -17.13 -17.01
C PHE A 54 -9.65 -16.29 -18.26
N LYS A 55 -8.90 -16.45 -19.34
CA LYS A 55 -9.08 -15.67 -20.58
C LYS A 55 -10.47 -15.80 -21.17
N LYS A 56 -11.10 -16.97 -21.05
CA LYS A 56 -12.45 -17.24 -21.62
C LYS A 56 -13.59 -16.62 -20.82
N GLU A 57 -13.44 -16.48 -19.50
CA GLU A 57 -14.53 -16.09 -18.62
C GLU A 57 -14.32 -14.69 -18.05
N ARG A 58 -15.12 -13.72 -18.51
CA ARG A 58 -14.93 -12.29 -18.20
C ARG A 58 -15.09 -11.90 -16.75
N ASN A 59 -15.96 -12.57 -16.01
CA ASN A 59 -16.14 -12.33 -14.57
C ASN A 59 -15.18 -13.16 -13.73
N SER A 60 -14.12 -13.69 -14.32
CA SER A 60 -13.12 -14.46 -13.61
C SER A 60 -11.97 -13.62 -13.08
N CYS A 61 -11.24 -14.19 -12.12
CA CYS A 61 -10.02 -13.59 -11.58
C CYS A 61 -8.90 -14.61 -11.42
N VAL A 62 -7.69 -14.08 -11.40
CA VAL A 62 -6.45 -14.74 -11.01
C VAL A 62 -6.04 -14.20 -9.66
N ILE A 63 -5.74 -15.05 -8.70
CA ILE A 63 -5.29 -14.65 -7.36
C ILE A 63 -3.92 -15.22 -7.05
N GLY A 64 -3.16 -14.50 -6.22
CA GLY A 64 -1.88 -15.01 -5.74
C GLY A 64 -2.04 -16.11 -4.70
N GLN A 65 -1.05 -17.01 -4.63
CA GLN A 65 -1.05 -18.16 -3.71
C GLN A 65 -1.29 -17.72 -2.25
N LYS A 66 -0.71 -16.60 -1.81
CA LYS A 66 -0.89 -16.11 -0.43
C LYS A 66 -2.35 -15.73 -0.13
N ILE A 67 -3.08 -15.17 -1.10
CA ILE A 67 -4.52 -14.90 -0.96
C ILE A 67 -5.30 -16.20 -0.87
N ALA A 68 -5.00 -17.17 -1.76
CA ALA A 68 -5.64 -18.46 -1.76
C ALA A 68 -5.46 -19.18 -0.40
N ASP A 69 -4.25 -19.16 0.15
CA ASP A 69 -3.94 -19.79 1.43
C ASP A 69 -4.61 -19.06 2.62
N GLN A 70 -4.56 -17.74 2.62
CA GLN A 70 -5.12 -16.91 3.70
C GLN A 70 -6.64 -17.08 3.83
N TYR A 71 -7.35 -17.08 2.70
CA TYR A 71 -8.81 -17.17 2.67
C TYR A 71 -9.33 -18.58 2.35
N LYS A 72 -8.41 -19.55 2.19
CA LYS A 72 -8.72 -20.96 1.84
C LYS A 72 -9.52 -21.09 0.54
N LEU A 73 -9.23 -20.21 -0.42
CA LEU A 73 -9.89 -20.16 -1.71
C LEU A 73 -9.34 -21.21 -2.66
N LYS A 74 -10.25 -21.76 -3.48
CA LYS A 74 -9.95 -22.77 -4.51
C LYS A 74 -10.45 -22.29 -5.86
N ILE A 75 -9.97 -22.93 -6.91
CA ILE A 75 -10.49 -22.71 -8.27
C ILE A 75 -11.98 -23.05 -8.29
N GLY A 76 -12.78 -22.14 -8.82
CA GLY A 76 -14.23 -22.22 -8.86
C GLY A 76 -14.97 -21.45 -7.76
N ASP A 77 -14.27 -21.03 -6.71
CA ASP A 77 -14.87 -20.23 -5.65
C ASP A 77 -15.21 -18.82 -6.15
N VAL A 78 -16.25 -18.23 -5.56
CA VAL A 78 -16.69 -16.87 -5.90
C VAL A 78 -16.19 -15.89 -4.84
N MET A 79 -15.56 -14.82 -5.30
CA MET A 79 -15.09 -13.71 -4.47
C MET A 79 -16.01 -12.50 -4.66
N PRO A 80 -16.89 -12.18 -3.70
CA PRO A 80 -17.65 -10.95 -3.74
C PRO A 80 -16.78 -9.79 -3.28
N ILE A 81 -16.63 -8.77 -4.13
CA ILE A 81 -15.87 -7.55 -3.84
C ILE A 81 -16.85 -6.37 -3.84
N GLU A 82 -16.81 -5.57 -2.79
CA GLU A 82 -17.50 -4.28 -2.75
C GLU A 82 -16.55 -3.19 -3.23
N GLY A 83 -16.85 -2.58 -4.37
CA GLY A 83 -16.00 -1.56 -4.98
C GLY A 83 -16.04 -0.24 -4.21
N ASP A 84 -14.88 0.34 -3.94
CA ASP A 84 -14.72 1.66 -3.31
C ASP A 84 -14.45 2.77 -4.36
N ILE A 85 -13.46 2.56 -5.22
CA ILE A 85 -13.15 3.49 -6.33
C ILE A 85 -14.22 3.42 -7.42
N TYR A 86 -14.74 2.23 -7.67
CA TYR A 86 -15.82 1.94 -8.61
C TYR A 86 -17.01 1.35 -7.83
N PRO A 87 -17.89 2.19 -7.25
CA PRO A 87 -18.95 1.72 -6.37
C PRO A 87 -19.82 0.67 -7.02
N GLY A 88 -20.14 -0.38 -6.26
CA GLY A 88 -20.98 -1.49 -6.71
C GLY A 88 -20.50 -2.83 -6.14
N LYS A 89 -21.36 -3.83 -6.32
CA LYS A 89 -21.02 -5.21 -5.94
C LYS A 89 -20.55 -5.97 -7.18
N TYR A 90 -19.42 -6.60 -7.05
CA TYR A 90 -18.74 -7.37 -8.09
C TYR A 90 -18.52 -8.79 -7.60
N GLU A 91 -18.81 -9.77 -8.42
CA GLU A 91 -18.57 -11.16 -8.13
C GLU A 91 -17.57 -11.73 -9.13
N PHE A 92 -16.47 -12.26 -8.62
CA PHE A 92 -15.41 -12.83 -9.43
C PHE A 92 -15.26 -14.31 -9.13
N VAL A 93 -15.17 -15.11 -10.19
CA VAL A 93 -14.90 -16.54 -10.08
C VAL A 93 -13.39 -16.78 -10.15
N VAL A 94 -12.82 -17.43 -9.16
CA VAL A 94 -11.38 -17.79 -9.16
C VAL A 94 -11.14 -18.85 -10.23
N ARG A 95 -10.43 -18.50 -11.32
CA ARG A 95 -10.09 -19.43 -12.38
C ARG A 95 -8.61 -19.80 -12.44
N ALA A 96 -7.77 -18.99 -11.80
CA ALA A 96 -6.36 -19.29 -11.71
C ALA A 96 -5.77 -18.85 -10.35
N ILE A 97 -4.79 -19.60 -9.88
CA ILE A 97 -3.98 -19.27 -8.72
C ILE A 97 -2.52 -19.26 -9.17
N TYR A 98 -1.90 -18.07 -9.18
CA TYR A 98 -0.50 -17.97 -9.55
C TYR A 98 0.43 -18.19 -8.38
N LYS A 99 1.56 -18.84 -8.67
CA LYS A 99 2.68 -18.99 -7.75
C LYS A 99 3.77 -17.98 -8.10
N PRO A 100 4.40 -17.34 -7.12
CA PRO A 100 5.53 -16.47 -7.38
C PRO A 100 6.74 -17.32 -7.83
N ARG A 101 7.50 -16.84 -8.82
CA ARG A 101 8.72 -17.50 -9.26
C ARG A 101 9.85 -17.40 -8.22
N ASP A 102 9.87 -16.31 -7.49
CA ASP A 102 10.86 -16.01 -6.46
C ASP A 102 10.23 -15.25 -5.28
N GLU A 103 10.98 -15.06 -4.20
CA GLU A 103 10.50 -14.36 -2.99
C GLU A 103 10.21 -12.87 -3.20
N LYS A 104 10.73 -12.27 -4.27
CA LYS A 104 10.51 -10.86 -4.60
C LYS A 104 9.20 -10.64 -5.33
N THR A 105 8.67 -11.67 -5.96
CA THR A 105 7.38 -11.63 -6.67
C THR A 105 6.23 -11.56 -5.68
N ASP A 106 5.42 -10.52 -5.78
CA ASP A 106 4.26 -10.35 -4.92
C ASP A 106 3.19 -11.40 -5.22
N ALA A 107 2.85 -12.21 -4.22
CA ALA A 107 1.79 -13.23 -4.29
C ALA A 107 0.49 -12.79 -3.61
N THR A 108 0.31 -11.49 -3.36
CA THR A 108 -0.85 -10.91 -2.68
C THR A 108 -1.69 -10.02 -3.60
N GLN A 109 -1.78 -10.35 -4.88
CA GLN A 109 -2.54 -9.58 -5.86
C GLN A 109 -3.72 -10.39 -6.40
N MET A 110 -4.81 -9.70 -6.70
CA MET A 110 -5.95 -10.21 -7.46
C MET A 110 -6.03 -9.46 -8.78
N LEU A 111 -6.08 -10.20 -9.87
CA LEU A 111 -6.11 -9.70 -11.24
C LEU A 111 -7.38 -10.19 -11.92
N PHE A 112 -8.12 -9.30 -12.58
CA PHE A 112 -9.35 -9.64 -13.27
C PHE A 112 -9.49 -8.88 -14.59
N HIS A 113 -10.47 -9.22 -15.40
CA HIS A 113 -10.64 -8.63 -16.73
C HIS A 113 -11.00 -7.15 -16.68
N TRP A 114 -10.19 -6.28 -17.31
CA TRP A 114 -10.51 -4.88 -17.50
C TRP A 114 -11.82 -4.69 -18.30
N GLN A 115 -12.07 -5.56 -19.28
CA GLN A 115 -13.31 -5.52 -20.07
C GLN A 115 -14.56 -5.69 -19.20
N TYR A 116 -14.50 -6.53 -18.15
CA TYR A 116 -15.60 -6.68 -17.22
C TYR A 116 -15.88 -5.38 -16.46
N LEU A 117 -14.83 -4.71 -15.99
CA LEU A 117 -14.95 -3.40 -15.34
C LEU A 117 -15.52 -2.37 -16.31
N ASP A 118 -14.98 -2.28 -17.53
CA ASP A 118 -15.38 -1.30 -18.54
C ASP A 118 -16.84 -1.45 -18.97
N GLU A 119 -17.32 -2.69 -19.13
CA GLU A 119 -18.72 -2.98 -19.43
C GLU A 119 -19.66 -2.54 -18.31
N ARG A 120 -19.27 -2.74 -17.07
CA ARG A 120 -20.01 -2.23 -15.91
C ARG A 120 -19.99 -0.70 -15.87
N LEU A 121 -18.85 -0.09 -16.11
CA LEU A 121 -18.72 1.37 -16.12
C LEU A 121 -19.55 2.02 -17.24
N LYS A 122 -19.65 1.40 -18.41
CA LYS A 122 -20.53 1.89 -19.48
C LYS A 122 -22.00 1.98 -19.05
N GLN A 123 -22.44 1.12 -18.16
CA GLN A 123 -23.80 1.13 -17.62
C GLN A 123 -23.95 2.10 -16.44
N ASP A 124 -23.05 2.02 -15.46
CA ASP A 124 -23.20 2.70 -14.20
C ASP A 124 -22.54 4.09 -14.15
N GLN A 125 -21.39 4.27 -14.87
CA GLN A 125 -20.59 5.51 -14.88
C GLN A 125 -19.94 5.74 -16.26
N PRO A 126 -20.72 6.09 -17.30
CA PRO A 126 -20.24 6.18 -18.70
C PRO A 126 -19.05 7.12 -18.90
N THR A 127 -18.92 8.15 -18.07
CA THR A 127 -17.82 9.12 -18.16
C THR A 127 -16.46 8.54 -17.75
N ARG A 128 -16.45 7.42 -17.04
CA ARG A 128 -15.25 6.72 -16.61
C ARG A 128 -14.93 5.50 -17.47
N ALA A 129 -15.85 5.09 -18.32
CA ALA A 129 -15.63 3.98 -19.25
C ALA A 129 -14.57 4.32 -20.30
N GLY A 130 -13.89 3.30 -20.82
CA GLY A 130 -12.86 3.44 -21.82
C GLY A 130 -11.52 3.98 -21.32
N ASN A 131 -11.36 4.19 -20.03
CA ASN A 131 -10.13 4.69 -19.43
C ASN A 131 -9.31 3.55 -18.83
N VAL A 132 -7.98 3.69 -18.90
CA VAL A 132 -7.01 2.79 -18.26
C VAL A 132 -6.17 3.57 -17.27
N GLY A 133 -5.69 2.90 -16.20
CA GLY A 133 -4.88 3.52 -15.19
C GLY A 133 -3.45 3.76 -15.66
N TRP A 134 -2.82 2.74 -16.24
CA TRP A 134 -1.48 2.83 -16.81
C TRP A 134 -1.26 1.78 -17.89
N TYR A 135 -0.30 2.08 -18.76
CA TYR A 135 0.21 1.13 -19.75
C TYR A 135 1.52 0.52 -19.25
N VAL A 136 1.69 -0.76 -19.52
CA VAL A 136 2.96 -1.48 -19.34
C VAL A 136 3.52 -1.78 -20.73
N ILE A 137 4.72 -1.31 -20.97
CA ILE A 137 5.35 -1.35 -22.29
C ILE A 137 6.63 -2.17 -22.19
N THR A 138 6.65 -3.30 -22.88
CA THR A 138 7.85 -4.11 -23.01
C THR A 138 8.65 -3.62 -24.22
N ILE A 139 9.92 -3.35 -24.02
CA ILE A 139 10.84 -2.89 -25.07
C ILE A 139 11.89 -3.97 -25.36
N SER A 140 12.34 -4.04 -26.61
CA SER A 140 13.32 -5.03 -27.05
C SER A 140 14.74 -4.69 -26.63
N ASP A 141 15.04 -3.41 -26.41
CA ASP A 141 16.35 -2.91 -26.04
C ASP A 141 16.25 -1.91 -24.87
N PRO A 142 16.65 -2.29 -23.63
CA PRO A 142 16.58 -1.42 -22.49
C PRO A 142 17.35 -0.09 -22.62
N SER A 143 18.38 -0.04 -23.45
CA SER A 143 19.16 1.19 -23.67
C SER A 143 18.35 2.29 -24.35
N LYS A 144 17.28 1.93 -25.07
CA LYS A 144 16.37 2.84 -25.78
C LYS A 144 15.21 3.33 -24.90
N ALA A 145 15.11 2.88 -23.63
CA ALA A 145 14.02 3.26 -22.74
C ALA A 145 13.82 4.77 -22.63
N PRO A 146 14.86 5.61 -22.42
CA PRO A 146 14.67 7.06 -22.32
C PRO A 146 14.07 7.68 -23.60
N GLN A 147 14.55 7.25 -24.76
CA GLN A 147 14.08 7.76 -26.06
C GLN A 147 12.64 7.36 -26.33
N ILE A 148 12.28 6.10 -26.05
CA ILE A 148 10.91 5.59 -26.21
C ILE A 148 9.97 6.32 -25.27
N SER A 149 10.35 6.50 -23.99
CA SER A 149 9.58 7.25 -23.00
C SER A 149 9.31 8.67 -23.47
N GLN A 150 10.32 9.39 -23.94
CA GLN A 150 10.17 10.74 -24.48
C GLN A 150 9.22 10.76 -25.69
N THR A 151 9.36 9.81 -26.62
CA THR A 151 8.48 9.71 -27.79
C THR A 151 7.02 9.50 -27.38
N ILE A 152 6.76 8.69 -26.37
CA ILE A 152 5.41 8.45 -25.87
C ILE A 152 4.86 9.73 -25.23
N ASP A 153 5.62 10.38 -24.36
CA ASP A 153 5.19 11.60 -23.67
C ASP A 153 4.91 12.74 -24.68
N GLU A 154 5.72 12.88 -25.72
CA GLU A 154 5.48 13.83 -26.80
C GLU A 154 4.19 13.51 -27.61
N MET A 155 3.89 12.23 -27.84
CA MET A 155 2.64 11.83 -28.52
C MET A 155 1.37 12.21 -27.75
N PHE A 156 1.43 12.19 -26.42
CA PHE A 156 0.29 12.49 -25.57
C PHE A 156 0.32 13.91 -24.99
N LYS A 157 1.34 14.70 -25.31
CA LYS A 157 1.45 16.11 -24.92
C LYS A 157 0.27 16.90 -25.42
N ASN A 158 -0.32 17.70 -24.55
CA ASN A 158 -1.53 18.50 -24.81
C ASN A 158 -2.76 17.64 -25.23
N SER A 159 -2.74 16.32 -24.97
CA SER A 159 -3.92 15.48 -25.15
C SER A 159 -4.85 15.59 -23.94
N ARG A 160 -6.06 15.04 -24.06
CA ARG A 160 -7.00 14.97 -22.93
C ARG A 160 -6.45 14.19 -21.72
N ALA A 161 -5.50 13.30 -21.96
CA ALA A 161 -4.86 12.48 -20.95
C ALA A 161 -3.34 12.46 -21.23
N GLU A 162 -2.65 13.47 -20.74
CA GLU A 162 -1.19 13.51 -20.79
C GLU A 162 -0.61 12.36 -19.97
N THR A 163 0.43 11.75 -20.52
CA THR A 163 1.14 10.62 -19.88
C THR A 163 2.53 11.05 -19.44
N LYS A 164 3.01 10.42 -18.40
CA LYS A 164 4.42 10.41 -18.01
C LYS A 164 4.92 8.99 -18.12
N SER A 165 5.94 8.78 -18.94
CA SER A 165 6.56 7.49 -19.14
C SER A 165 7.86 7.39 -18.38
N GLU A 166 8.03 6.36 -17.59
CA GLU A 166 9.26 6.09 -16.86
C GLU A 166 9.53 4.59 -16.79
N THR A 167 10.77 4.21 -16.51
CA THR A 167 11.10 2.81 -16.31
C THR A 167 10.49 2.30 -15.01
N GLU A 168 10.20 1.00 -14.92
CA GLU A 168 9.67 0.39 -13.71
C GLU A 168 10.60 0.61 -12.50
N ALA A 169 11.93 0.54 -12.70
CA ALA A 169 12.89 0.84 -11.67
C ALA A 169 12.81 2.29 -11.17
N ALA A 170 12.64 3.27 -12.08
CA ALA A 170 12.47 4.68 -11.72
C ALA A 170 11.14 4.90 -10.98
N PHE A 171 10.06 4.25 -11.42
CA PHE A 171 8.76 4.31 -10.73
C PHE A 171 8.85 3.75 -9.31
N GLN A 172 9.45 2.58 -9.14
CA GLN A 172 9.66 2.00 -7.80
C GLN A 172 10.50 2.90 -6.90
N GLN A 173 11.58 3.48 -7.45
CA GLN A 173 12.40 4.43 -6.71
C GLN A 173 11.64 5.68 -6.29
N SER A 174 10.81 6.23 -7.16
CA SER A 174 9.96 7.39 -6.87
C SER A 174 8.94 7.06 -5.78
N PHE A 175 8.33 5.88 -5.83
CA PHE A 175 7.38 5.40 -4.82
C PHE A 175 8.03 5.25 -3.44
N VAL A 176 9.22 4.63 -3.38
CA VAL A 176 10.01 4.50 -2.14
C VAL A 176 10.39 5.87 -1.58
N SER A 177 10.81 6.80 -2.44
CA SER A 177 11.19 8.17 -2.01
C SER A 177 9.99 8.94 -1.45
N MET A 178 8.83 8.81 -2.07
CA MET A 178 7.58 9.43 -1.58
C MET A 178 7.18 8.84 -0.22
N SER A 179 7.28 7.52 -0.07
CA SER A 179 7.01 6.84 1.21
C SER A 179 7.98 7.29 2.30
N GLY A 180 9.25 7.50 1.97
CA GLY A 180 10.27 8.03 2.88
C GLY A 180 9.93 9.43 3.42
N ALA A 181 9.40 10.30 2.58
CA ALA A 181 8.95 11.64 3.00
C ALA A 181 7.79 11.57 4.01
N ILE A 182 6.83 10.66 3.79
CA ILE A 182 5.72 10.42 4.73
C ILE A 182 6.25 9.91 6.08
N LEU A 183 7.14 8.93 6.06
CA LEU A 183 7.75 8.39 7.29
C LEU A 183 8.52 9.47 8.06
N THR A 184 9.24 10.34 7.36
CA THR A 184 9.94 11.47 7.98
C THR A 184 8.97 12.44 8.65
N ALA A 185 7.86 12.78 7.98
CA ALA A 185 6.82 13.63 8.57
C ALA A 185 6.18 12.98 9.81
N MET A 186 5.89 11.67 9.76
CA MET A 186 5.36 10.92 10.90
C MET A 186 6.32 10.92 12.09
N ASN A 187 7.62 10.71 11.85
CA ASN A 187 8.64 10.79 12.89
C ASN A 187 8.70 12.18 13.53
N PHE A 188 8.63 13.24 12.72
CA PHE A 188 8.60 14.61 13.25
C PHE A 188 7.38 14.84 14.16
N ILE A 189 6.19 14.39 13.74
CA ILE A 189 4.97 14.47 14.56
C ILE A 189 5.15 13.70 15.88
N ALA A 190 5.73 12.49 15.82
CA ALA A 190 6.00 11.70 17.01
C ALA A 190 6.93 12.43 17.99
N PHE A 191 7.99 13.09 17.53
CA PHE A 191 8.87 13.91 18.36
C PHE A 191 8.13 15.09 19.02
N VAL A 192 7.25 15.77 18.29
CA VAL A 192 6.42 16.85 18.83
C VAL A 192 5.51 16.34 19.94
N ILE A 193 4.84 15.20 19.71
CA ILE A 193 3.95 14.57 20.71
C ILE A 193 4.74 14.21 21.98
N ILE A 194 5.91 13.58 21.84
CA ILE A 194 6.77 13.24 22.98
C ILE A 194 7.17 14.53 23.72
N GLY A 195 7.53 15.60 23.02
CA GLY A 195 7.86 16.89 23.61
C GLY A 195 6.71 17.48 24.45
N VAL A 196 5.48 17.43 23.91
CA VAL A 196 4.28 17.88 24.63
C VAL A 196 4.03 17.04 25.89
N ILE A 197 4.15 15.72 25.78
CA ILE A 197 3.99 14.81 26.93
C ILE A 197 5.03 15.13 28.01
N LEU A 198 6.29 15.32 27.64
CA LEU A 198 7.36 15.67 28.61
C LEU A 198 7.11 17.02 29.26
N LEU A 199 6.59 18.00 28.53
CA LEU A 199 6.25 19.32 29.07
C LEU A 199 5.11 19.22 30.09
N VAL A 200 4.06 18.45 29.78
CA VAL A 200 2.95 18.21 30.72
C VAL A 200 3.43 17.48 31.97
N LEU A 201 4.23 16.43 31.80
CA LEU A 201 4.83 15.69 32.92
C LEU A 201 5.71 16.59 33.75
N GLY A 202 6.58 17.40 33.15
CA GLY A 202 7.43 18.35 33.86
C GLY A 202 6.62 19.35 34.71
N ASN A 203 5.55 19.92 34.10
CA ASN A 203 4.67 20.84 34.81
C ASN A 203 3.97 20.16 36.02
N THR A 204 3.47 18.94 35.80
CA THR A 204 2.83 18.14 36.88
C THR A 204 3.81 17.83 38.00
N MET A 205 5.06 17.45 37.69
CA MET A 205 6.10 17.21 38.69
C MET A 205 6.43 18.46 39.52
N VAL A 206 6.54 19.63 38.86
CA VAL A 206 6.77 20.90 39.55
C VAL A 206 5.61 21.23 40.49
N MET A 207 4.39 20.99 40.09
CA MET A 207 3.19 21.21 40.92
C MET A 207 3.20 20.30 42.14
N THR A 208 3.41 19.00 41.94
CA THR A 208 3.51 18.02 43.04
C THR A 208 4.64 18.35 44.01
N ALA A 209 5.81 18.77 43.50
CA ALA A 209 6.92 19.18 44.34
C ALA A 209 6.59 20.42 45.18
N ARG A 210 5.84 21.39 44.65
CA ARG A 210 5.38 22.57 45.41
C ARG A 210 4.39 22.22 46.51
N GLU A 211 3.48 21.29 46.26
CA GLU A 211 2.50 20.83 47.25
C GLU A 211 3.19 20.14 48.45
N ARG A 212 4.26 19.37 48.21
CA ARG A 212 5.01 18.64 49.22
C ARG A 212 6.19 19.40 49.79
N ILE A 213 6.33 20.71 49.56
CA ILE A 213 7.48 21.51 49.99
C ILE A 213 7.63 21.53 51.53
N ARG A 214 6.52 21.47 52.28
CA ARG A 214 6.51 21.40 53.74
C ARG A 214 7.08 20.07 54.26
N GLU A 215 6.75 18.95 53.61
CA GLU A 215 7.27 17.62 53.92
C GLU A 215 8.78 17.56 53.71
N TYR A 216 9.25 18.12 52.57
CA TYR A 216 10.70 18.21 52.33
C TYR A 216 11.44 19.12 53.31
N ALA A 217 10.80 20.17 53.81
CA ALA A 217 11.37 21.02 54.85
C ALA A 217 11.56 20.25 56.17
N VAL A 218 10.58 19.44 56.57
CA VAL A 218 10.68 18.57 57.77
C VAL A 218 11.80 17.53 57.62
N LEU A 219 11.88 16.85 56.45
CA LEU A 219 12.95 15.89 56.17
C LEU A 219 14.35 16.54 56.27
N LYS A 220 14.46 17.78 55.82
CA LYS A 220 15.70 18.55 55.88
C LYS A 220 16.09 18.91 57.33
N THR A 221 15.13 19.19 58.23
CA THR A 221 15.41 19.43 59.66
C THR A 221 15.83 18.15 60.40
N LEU A 222 15.39 16.98 59.91
CA LEU A 222 15.81 15.66 60.36
C LEU A 222 17.21 15.23 59.87
N GLY A 223 17.89 16.09 59.07
CA GLY A 223 19.26 15.84 58.62
C GLY A 223 19.40 15.21 57.23
N PHE A 224 18.30 15.07 56.47
CA PHE A 224 18.39 14.59 55.08
C PHE A 224 19.10 15.59 54.20
N THR A 225 20.11 15.14 53.47
CA THR A 225 20.83 15.97 52.50
C THR A 225 20.00 16.21 51.22
N LYS A 226 20.36 17.27 50.49
CA LYS A 226 19.70 17.56 49.19
C LYS A 226 19.71 16.35 48.21
N GLY A 227 20.81 15.57 48.21
CA GLY A 227 20.93 14.36 47.39
C GLY A 227 19.93 13.27 47.74
N HIS A 228 19.67 13.07 49.05
CA HIS A 228 18.66 12.11 49.50
C HIS A 228 17.24 12.53 49.12
N LEU A 229 16.91 13.83 49.18
CA LEU A 229 15.60 14.34 48.76
C LEU A 229 15.37 14.19 47.24
N VAL A 230 16.37 14.52 46.43
CA VAL A 230 16.31 14.33 44.99
C VAL A 230 16.17 12.85 44.62
N GLY A 231 16.93 11.97 45.31
CA GLY A 231 16.85 10.53 45.12
C GLY A 231 15.46 9.95 45.44
N LEU A 232 14.82 10.48 46.50
CA LEU A 232 13.48 10.05 46.92
C LEU A 232 12.43 10.46 45.89
N ILE A 233 12.46 11.70 45.37
CA ILE A 233 11.56 12.21 44.33
C ILE A 233 11.75 11.43 43.02
N ALA A 234 13.01 11.23 42.61
CA ALA A 234 13.33 10.50 41.39
C ALA A 234 12.91 9.02 41.51
N GLY A 235 13.10 8.39 42.66
CA GLY A 235 12.68 7.01 42.90
C GLY A 235 11.16 6.83 42.85
N GLU A 236 10.40 7.75 43.48
CA GLU A 236 8.94 7.74 43.40
C GLU A 236 8.44 7.90 41.95
N SER A 237 8.99 8.87 41.24
CA SER A 237 8.64 9.10 39.82
C SER A 237 8.98 7.91 38.92
N LEU A 238 10.14 7.28 39.14
CA LEU A 238 10.56 6.10 38.35
C LEU A 238 9.63 4.90 38.63
N THR A 239 9.25 4.71 39.90
CA THR A 239 8.33 3.61 40.26
C THR A 239 6.96 3.77 39.62
N ILE A 240 6.41 5.00 39.62
CA ILE A 240 5.13 5.31 38.99
C ILE A 240 5.23 5.13 37.43
N SER A 241 6.34 5.59 36.84
CA SER A 241 6.56 5.46 35.41
C SER A 241 6.66 4.00 34.96
N ILE A 242 7.36 3.16 35.72
CA ILE A 242 7.46 1.72 35.43
C ILE A 242 6.09 1.05 35.59
N ALA A 243 5.37 1.34 36.66
CA ALA A 243 4.03 0.78 36.87
C ALA A 243 3.03 1.20 35.80
N GLY A 244 3.07 2.47 35.34
CA GLY A 244 2.21 2.97 34.26
C GLY A 244 2.62 2.52 32.86
N GLY A 245 3.88 2.11 32.65
CA GLY A 245 4.36 1.60 31.38
C GLY A 245 4.14 0.10 31.16
N ILE A 246 3.74 -0.64 32.21
CA ILE A 246 3.44 -2.09 32.14
C ILE A 246 1.93 -2.33 31.95
N LEU A 247 1.09 -1.36 32.30
CA LEU A 247 -0.36 -1.38 32.07
C LEU A 247 -0.71 -0.91 30.66
#